data_b9255fa92fe6f1faa492e1e4dec5b6d7
#
_entry.id   b9255fa92fe6f1faa492e1e4dec5b6d7
#
_cell.length_a   1.000
_cell.length_b   1.000
_cell.length_c   1.000
_cell.angle_alpha   90.00
_cell.angle_beta   90.00
_cell.angle_gamma   90.00
#
_symmetry.space_group_name_H-M   'P 1'
#
loop_
_entity.id
_entity.type
_entity.pdbx_description
1 polymer ?
#
loop_
_entity_poly.entity_id
_entity_poly.type
_entity_poly.pdbx_seq_one_letter_code
_entity_poly.pdbx_strand_id
1 'polypeptide(L)'
;MKILFIWPNYDCPIGLSIGVSYLSAILKEHGYQTNILHISEILGRPFLIDELLVDIEKCNPDIIAISTGENHYNDMEELCKEIKRINSHIKIIIGGIHVTLNAESVFTEQSIFDYAIRGEGEEAIVELVDSIANGKLVTNIKNVWFKVNNEIIKNPMRPLRQNFYLPFMDLENWDFEKITGLRRGWVNISMNRGCPYRCTFCHNLSEMQILKRDLRTKGTSNAELHYLRLRDINNMIEELCWIKDKYPFVKAFSFIDDTFTFDKEYMKKFFVEYKEKVKLPFVCLTTVNDVDDELLQLMKEAKCDLVRFGIESTSERICKNIIRRKFSQNKMITVFQKCHDIGLRTFSYNIVAHPSETREEMKSTMEWNAKLRPSGIRVSLGYPYKGTDYYKIAKEMDLIDENLSFHNYSTYSKFKFSSEDKCWIDKFKTFFWWWLNSYLNNRCSDEYNQLVNELENIPMNQWNSEREELCKNLLDVDKIVSQKYKAKRISHYIVPYGDRPDIALLYNNGEVIKKEMLDEH
;
A
#
# COMPACT_ATOMS: atom_id res chain seq x y z
N MET A 1 -18.37 -27.21 5.88
CA MET A 1 -18.45 -26.20 4.81
C MET A 1 -17.05 -25.77 4.44
N LYS A 2 -16.78 -25.59 3.15
CA LYS A 2 -15.47 -25.25 2.60
C LYS A 2 -15.49 -23.88 1.94
N ILE A 3 -14.62 -23.00 2.38
CA ILE A 3 -14.50 -21.62 1.91
C ILE A 3 -13.20 -21.47 1.09
N LEU A 4 -13.32 -20.97 -0.13
CA LEU A 4 -12.18 -20.60 -0.98
C LEU A 4 -12.03 -19.09 -0.97
N PHE A 5 -10.93 -18.59 -0.42
CA PHE A 5 -10.53 -17.20 -0.61
C PHE A 5 -9.83 -17.05 -1.96
N ILE A 6 -10.20 -16.03 -2.72
CA ILE A 6 -9.49 -15.63 -3.94
C ILE A 6 -8.78 -14.31 -3.65
N TRP A 7 -7.46 -14.30 -3.84
CA TRP A 7 -6.61 -13.14 -3.68
C TRP A 7 -5.90 -12.78 -4.98
N PRO A 8 -6.34 -11.71 -5.69
CA PRO A 8 -5.63 -11.21 -6.87
C PRO A 8 -4.39 -10.42 -6.46
N ASN A 9 -3.21 -10.88 -6.92
CA ASN A 9 -1.91 -10.27 -6.66
C ASN A 9 -1.04 -10.33 -7.93
N TYR A 10 -1.56 -9.82 -9.03
CA TYR A 10 -0.86 -9.67 -10.30
C TYR A 10 -0.68 -8.18 -10.63
N ASP A 11 0.24 -7.87 -11.55
CA ASP A 11 0.66 -6.49 -11.85
C ASP A 11 1.13 -5.70 -10.61
N CYS A 12 1.57 -6.41 -9.57
CA CYS A 12 2.05 -5.80 -8.33
C CYS A 12 3.12 -6.69 -7.65
N PRO A 13 3.91 -6.13 -6.72
CA PRO A 13 4.92 -6.92 -6.01
C PRO A 13 4.31 -8.12 -5.29
N ILE A 14 5.05 -9.24 -5.31
CA ILE A 14 4.58 -10.47 -4.66
C ILE A 14 4.43 -10.27 -3.15
N GLY A 15 3.33 -10.74 -2.60
CA GLY A 15 3.03 -10.68 -1.18
C GLY A 15 1.89 -11.62 -0.80
N LEU A 16 1.56 -11.67 0.48
CA LEU A 16 0.34 -12.30 0.98
C LEU A 16 -0.62 -11.23 1.49
N SER A 17 -1.90 -11.55 1.51
CA SER A 17 -2.90 -10.68 2.14
C SER A 17 -2.98 -10.96 3.63
N ILE A 18 -2.56 -9.99 4.45
CA ILE A 18 -2.68 -10.07 5.91
C ILE A 18 -4.15 -10.25 6.32
N GLY A 19 -5.07 -9.49 5.72
CA GLY A 19 -6.49 -9.57 6.02
C GLY A 19 -7.07 -10.96 5.69
N VAL A 20 -6.80 -11.52 4.51
CA VAL A 20 -7.25 -12.87 4.13
C VAL A 20 -6.64 -13.92 5.04
N SER A 21 -5.36 -13.78 5.45
CA SER A 21 -4.70 -14.71 6.37
C SER A 21 -5.39 -14.75 7.74
N TYR A 22 -5.81 -13.61 8.28
CA TYR A 22 -6.56 -13.57 9.54
C TYR A 22 -7.99 -14.08 9.38
N LEU A 23 -8.71 -13.72 8.31
CA LEU A 23 -10.06 -14.23 8.06
C LEU A 23 -10.07 -15.76 7.91
N SER A 24 -9.08 -16.31 7.22
CA SER A 24 -8.88 -17.77 7.09
C SER A 24 -8.63 -18.42 8.46
N ALA A 25 -7.75 -17.85 9.28
CA ALA A 25 -7.45 -18.35 10.61
C ALA A 25 -8.69 -18.36 11.52
N ILE A 26 -9.44 -17.26 11.53
CA ILE A 26 -10.67 -17.13 12.32
C ILE A 26 -11.71 -18.18 11.91
N LEU A 27 -11.92 -18.39 10.60
CA LEU A 27 -12.86 -19.42 10.14
C LEU A 27 -12.41 -20.84 10.51
N LYS A 28 -11.10 -21.12 10.49
CA LYS A 28 -10.54 -22.40 10.97
C LYS A 28 -10.80 -22.61 12.46
N GLU A 29 -10.66 -21.58 13.31
CA GLU A 29 -11.00 -21.65 14.74
C GLU A 29 -12.49 -21.98 14.97
N HIS A 30 -13.38 -21.59 14.05
CA HIS A 30 -14.80 -21.91 14.07
C HIS A 30 -15.13 -23.25 13.39
N GLY A 31 -14.12 -24.07 13.04
CA GLY A 31 -14.30 -25.42 12.50
C GLY A 31 -14.58 -25.48 10.99
N TYR A 32 -14.42 -24.38 10.26
CA TYR A 32 -14.56 -24.35 8.81
C TYR A 32 -13.28 -24.71 8.09
N GLN A 33 -13.39 -25.33 6.91
CA GLN A 33 -12.25 -25.58 6.03
C GLN A 33 -12.02 -24.36 5.12
N THR A 34 -10.80 -23.89 5.06
CA THR A 34 -10.42 -22.75 4.21
C THR A 34 -9.30 -23.14 3.25
N ASN A 35 -9.34 -22.57 2.05
CA ASN A 35 -8.27 -22.61 1.07
C ASN A 35 -8.06 -21.20 0.51
N ILE A 36 -6.86 -20.94 -0.05
CA ILE A 36 -6.55 -19.66 -0.68
C ILE A 36 -6.08 -19.91 -2.12
N LEU A 37 -6.76 -19.31 -3.08
CA LEU A 37 -6.35 -19.23 -4.47
C LEU A 37 -5.63 -17.89 -4.67
N HIS A 38 -4.30 -17.93 -4.65
CA HIS A 38 -3.46 -16.77 -4.84
C HIS A 38 -3.14 -16.63 -6.34
N ILE A 39 -3.73 -15.63 -7.00
CA ILE A 39 -3.52 -15.34 -8.42
C ILE A 39 -2.27 -14.45 -8.54
N SER A 40 -1.21 -14.96 -9.16
CA SER A 40 0.06 -14.24 -9.33
C SER A 40 0.91 -14.88 -10.42
N GLU A 41 1.32 -14.10 -11.42
CA GLU A 41 2.22 -14.56 -12.51
C GLU A 41 3.56 -15.05 -11.93
N ILE A 42 4.06 -14.37 -10.90
CA ILE A 42 5.34 -14.69 -10.24
C ILE A 42 5.30 -16.08 -9.59
N LEU A 43 4.13 -16.50 -9.13
CA LEU A 43 3.91 -17.85 -8.60
C LEU A 43 3.57 -18.88 -9.68
N GLY A 44 3.45 -18.45 -10.93
CA GLY A 44 3.05 -19.32 -12.05
C GLY A 44 1.55 -19.57 -12.11
N ARG A 45 0.76 -18.65 -11.55
CA ARG A 45 -0.71 -18.70 -11.58
C ARG A 45 -1.25 -17.34 -12.06
N PRO A 46 -1.12 -17.04 -13.37
CA PRO A 46 -1.59 -15.78 -13.95
C PRO A 46 -3.13 -15.69 -13.92
N PHE A 47 -3.65 -14.49 -14.18
CA PHE A 47 -5.08 -14.31 -14.35
C PHE A 47 -5.53 -14.86 -15.72
N LEU A 48 -5.83 -16.16 -15.76
CA LEU A 48 -6.40 -16.88 -16.91
C LEU A 48 -7.67 -17.59 -16.44
N ILE A 49 -8.83 -17.10 -16.84
CA ILE A 49 -10.13 -17.54 -16.31
C ILE A 49 -10.31 -19.06 -16.42
N ASP A 50 -10.00 -19.66 -17.57
CA ASP A 50 -10.16 -21.12 -17.79
C ASP A 50 -9.32 -21.96 -16.81
N GLU A 51 -8.07 -21.54 -16.55
CA GLU A 51 -7.19 -22.22 -15.61
C GLU A 51 -7.67 -22.05 -14.16
N LEU A 52 -8.11 -20.85 -13.81
CA LEU A 52 -8.66 -20.55 -12.47
C LEU A 52 -9.94 -21.33 -12.19
N LEU A 53 -10.81 -21.52 -13.20
CA LEU A 53 -12.02 -22.34 -13.08
C LEU A 53 -11.69 -23.80 -12.79
N VAL A 54 -10.66 -24.37 -13.42
CA VAL A 54 -10.17 -25.72 -13.12
C VAL A 54 -9.69 -25.84 -11.66
N ASP A 55 -8.97 -24.85 -11.15
CA ASP A 55 -8.50 -24.87 -9.76
C ASP A 55 -9.66 -24.70 -8.76
N ILE A 56 -10.66 -23.89 -9.09
CA ILE A 56 -11.89 -23.71 -8.30
C ILE A 56 -12.69 -25.02 -8.27
N GLU A 57 -12.86 -25.69 -9.43
CA GLU A 57 -13.57 -26.98 -9.52
C GLU A 57 -12.88 -28.06 -8.69
N LYS A 58 -11.54 -28.19 -8.78
CA LYS A 58 -10.77 -29.11 -7.93
C LYS A 58 -10.93 -28.83 -6.44
N CYS A 59 -11.00 -27.55 -6.09
CA CYS A 59 -11.26 -27.15 -4.71
C CYS A 59 -12.66 -27.50 -4.26
N ASN A 60 -13.66 -27.46 -5.14
CA ASN A 60 -15.08 -27.69 -4.87
C ASN A 60 -15.57 -26.93 -3.61
N PRO A 61 -15.55 -25.59 -3.62
CA PRO A 61 -15.94 -24.80 -2.46
C PRO A 61 -17.46 -24.65 -2.38
N ASP A 62 -17.99 -24.53 -1.15
CA ASP A 62 -19.37 -24.11 -0.89
C ASP A 62 -19.52 -22.59 -1.02
N ILE A 63 -18.47 -21.86 -0.61
CA ILE A 63 -18.40 -20.39 -0.62
C ILE A 63 -17.09 -19.95 -1.24
N ILE A 64 -17.17 -18.92 -2.07
CA ILE A 64 -16.01 -18.15 -2.54
C ILE A 64 -16.04 -16.78 -1.87
N ALA A 65 -14.92 -16.37 -1.26
CA ALA A 65 -14.75 -15.06 -0.64
C ALA A 65 -13.59 -14.30 -1.33
N ILE A 66 -13.87 -13.10 -1.84
CA ILE A 66 -12.93 -12.30 -2.61
C ILE A 66 -12.63 -11.01 -1.84
N SER A 67 -11.34 -10.71 -1.65
CA SER A 67 -10.90 -9.42 -1.15
C SER A 67 -10.16 -8.68 -2.26
N THR A 68 -10.68 -7.53 -2.68
CA THR A 68 -10.15 -6.81 -3.84
C THR A 68 -10.01 -5.30 -3.63
N GLY A 69 -9.03 -4.72 -4.31
CA GLY A 69 -8.89 -3.29 -4.55
C GLY A 69 -9.59 -2.87 -5.85
N GLU A 70 -9.51 -1.58 -6.18
CA GLU A 70 -10.08 -1.03 -7.42
C GLU A 70 -9.40 -1.60 -8.68
N ASN A 71 -8.10 -1.89 -8.58
CA ASN A 71 -7.28 -2.36 -9.69
C ASN A 71 -7.69 -3.73 -10.27
N HIS A 72 -8.20 -4.63 -9.44
CA HIS A 72 -8.57 -5.98 -9.85
C HIS A 72 -10.08 -6.25 -9.82
N TYR A 73 -10.89 -5.24 -9.47
CA TYR A 73 -12.32 -5.44 -9.26
C TYR A 73 -13.05 -5.97 -10.51
N ASN A 74 -12.80 -5.38 -11.68
CA ASN A 74 -13.47 -5.76 -12.93
C ASN A 74 -13.14 -7.21 -13.33
N ASP A 75 -11.89 -7.61 -13.18
CA ASP A 75 -11.43 -8.97 -13.49
C ASP A 75 -12.05 -9.99 -12.55
N MET A 76 -12.16 -9.65 -11.26
CA MET A 76 -12.84 -10.51 -10.28
C MET A 76 -14.34 -10.62 -10.55
N GLU A 77 -14.98 -9.55 -11.01
CA GLU A 77 -16.38 -9.60 -11.42
C GLU A 77 -16.58 -10.52 -12.63
N GLU A 78 -15.70 -10.45 -13.63
CA GLU A 78 -15.73 -11.32 -14.82
C GLU A 78 -15.53 -12.79 -14.43
N LEU A 79 -14.53 -13.10 -13.61
CA LEU A 79 -14.32 -14.45 -13.08
C LEU A 79 -15.57 -14.97 -12.36
N CYS A 80 -16.23 -14.13 -11.53
CA CYS A 80 -17.44 -14.52 -10.81
C CYS A 80 -18.62 -14.80 -11.73
N LYS A 81 -18.76 -14.09 -12.86
CA LYS A 81 -19.79 -14.38 -13.87
C LYS A 81 -19.59 -15.79 -14.45
N GLU A 82 -18.36 -16.17 -14.77
CA GLU A 82 -18.07 -17.51 -15.26
C GLU A 82 -18.28 -18.60 -14.19
N ILE A 83 -17.88 -18.36 -12.94
CA ILE A 83 -18.16 -19.28 -11.82
C ILE A 83 -19.66 -19.54 -11.69
N LYS A 84 -20.48 -18.48 -11.69
CA LYS A 84 -21.94 -18.61 -11.58
C LYS A 84 -22.58 -19.27 -12.79
N ARG A 85 -22.00 -19.12 -13.98
CA ARG A 85 -22.45 -19.82 -15.19
C ARG A 85 -22.24 -21.33 -15.10
N ILE A 86 -21.12 -21.77 -14.50
CA ILE A 86 -20.79 -23.19 -14.33
C ILE A 86 -21.53 -23.79 -13.14
N ASN A 87 -21.51 -23.09 -12.00
CA ASN A 87 -22.16 -23.55 -10.76
C ASN A 87 -22.83 -22.38 -10.02
N SER A 88 -24.13 -22.19 -10.24
CA SER A 88 -24.92 -21.14 -9.60
C SER A 88 -25.13 -21.32 -8.08
N HIS A 89 -24.86 -22.51 -7.54
CA HIS A 89 -25.05 -22.82 -6.12
C HIS A 89 -23.93 -22.25 -5.24
N ILE A 90 -22.71 -22.08 -5.78
CA ILE A 90 -21.60 -21.50 -5.04
C ILE A 90 -21.98 -20.08 -4.60
N LYS A 91 -21.90 -19.81 -3.30
CA LYS A 91 -22.13 -18.47 -2.76
C LYS A 91 -20.89 -17.60 -2.89
N ILE A 92 -21.06 -16.36 -3.37
CA ILE A 92 -19.95 -15.44 -3.60
C ILE A 92 -20.07 -14.25 -2.64
N ILE A 93 -19.04 -14.07 -1.83
CA ILE A 93 -18.86 -12.94 -0.91
C ILE A 93 -17.79 -12.02 -1.51
N ILE A 94 -18.10 -10.74 -1.69
CA ILE A 94 -17.14 -9.71 -2.10
C ILE A 94 -16.81 -8.78 -0.92
N GLY A 95 -15.55 -8.45 -0.73
CA GLY A 95 -15.08 -7.55 0.32
C GLY A 95 -13.81 -6.79 -0.08
N GLY A 96 -13.18 -6.16 0.89
CA GLY A 96 -11.98 -5.36 0.71
C GLY A 96 -12.27 -3.87 0.61
N ILE A 97 -11.21 -3.08 0.40
CA ILE A 97 -11.29 -1.62 0.49
C ILE A 97 -12.16 -1.02 -0.61
N HIS A 98 -12.09 -1.54 -1.83
CA HIS A 98 -12.91 -1.04 -2.94
C HIS A 98 -14.40 -1.17 -2.64
N VAL A 99 -14.84 -2.32 -2.12
CA VAL A 99 -16.22 -2.58 -1.71
C VAL A 99 -16.64 -1.69 -0.55
N THR A 100 -15.75 -1.49 0.42
CA THR A 100 -16.03 -0.63 1.58
C THR A 100 -16.30 0.82 1.16
N LEU A 101 -15.49 1.36 0.24
CA LEU A 101 -15.60 2.74 -0.21
C LEU A 101 -16.73 2.96 -1.23
N ASN A 102 -17.02 1.97 -2.06
CA ASN A 102 -17.88 2.10 -3.24
C ASN A 102 -19.07 1.11 -3.25
N ALA A 103 -19.53 0.65 -2.08
CA ALA A 103 -20.54 -0.39 -1.96
C ALA A 103 -21.81 -0.12 -2.80
N GLU A 104 -22.26 1.12 -2.90
CA GLU A 104 -23.46 1.50 -3.65
C GLU A 104 -23.34 1.24 -5.16
N SER A 105 -22.15 1.32 -5.72
CA SER A 105 -21.89 1.05 -7.14
C SER A 105 -21.47 -0.39 -7.40
N VAL A 106 -20.85 -1.04 -6.41
CA VAL A 106 -20.33 -2.41 -6.51
C VAL A 106 -21.40 -3.44 -6.25
N PHE A 107 -22.28 -3.20 -5.29
CA PHE A 107 -23.30 -4.15 -4.86
C PHE A 107 -24.70 -3.64 -5.14
N THR A 108 -25.20 -3.96 -6.33
CA THR A 108 -26.51 -3.57 -6.88
C THR A 108 -27.38 -4.80 -7.09
N GLU A 109 -28.62 -4.61 -7.46
CA GLU A 109 -29.55 -5.69 -7.81
C GLU A 109 -29.01 -6.59 -8.95
N GLN A 110 -28.23 -6.01 -9.88
CA GLN A 110 -27.64 -6.69 -11.01
C GLN A 110 -26.29 -7.35 -10.70
N SER A 111 -25.71 -7.10 -9.51
CA SER A 111 -24.41 -7.67 -9.14
C SER A 111 -24.43 -9.19 -9.15
N ILE A 112 -23.33 -9.79 -9.54
CA ILE A 112 -23.13 -11.24 -9.55
C ILE A 112 -22.91 -11.81 -8.14
N PHE A 113 -22.55 -10.96 -7.18
CA PHE A 113 -22.25 -11.33 -5.81
C PHE A 113 -23.51 -11.60 -4.99
N ASP A 114 -23.48 -12.59 -4.12
CA ASP A 114 -24.60 -12.89 -3.19
C ASP A 114 -24.53 -11.99 -1.95
N TYR A 115 -23.31 -11.66 -1.49
CA TYR A 115 -23.07 -10.89 -0.27
C TYR A 115 -21.90 -9.91 -0.46
N ALA A 116 -21.99 -8.75 0.20
CA ALA A 116 -20.88 -7.81 0.29
C ALA A 116 -20.53 -7.51 1.75
N ILE A 117 -19.25 -7.62 2.12
CA ILE A 117 -18.75 -7.28 3.46
C ILE A 117 -18.00 -5.95 3.38
N ARG A 118 -18.42 -4.99 4.20
CA ARG A 118 -17.86 -3.64 4.29
C ARG A 118 -17.08 -3.44 5.59
N GLY A 119 -15.95 -2.76 5.54
CA GLY A 119 -15.07 -2.56 6.69
C GLY A 119 -14.44 -3.87 7.16
N GLU A 120 -14.31 -4.03 8.48
CA GLU A 120 -13.67 -5.21 9.07
C GLU A 120 -14.55 -6.44 8.95
N GLY A 121 -13.95 -7.53 8.47
CA GLY A 121 -14.65 -8.74 8.11
C GLY A 121 -14.67 -9.84 9.16
N GLU A 122 -13.86 -9.74 10.22
CA GLU A 122 -13.58 -10.84 11.15
C GLU A 122 -14.85 -11.44 11.80
N GLU A 123 -15.68 -10.60 12.40
CA GLU A 123 -16.95 -11.06 12.99
C GLU A 123 -18.01 -11.31 11.92
N ALA A 124 -18.05 -10.44 10.90
CA ALA A 124 -19.06 -10.49 9.87
C ALA A 124 -19.00 -11.78 9.03
N ILE A 125 -17.80 -12.23 8.69
CA ILE A 125 -17.64 -13.45 7.88
C ILE A 125 -18.04 -14.70 8.66
N VAL A 126 -17.74 -14.76 9.96
CA VAL A 126 -18.16 -15.89 10.82
C VAL A 126 -19.68 -15.94 10.93
N GLU A 127 -20.32 -14.83 11.32
CA GLU A 127 -21.78 -14.75 11.44
C GLU A 127 -22.48 -15.10 10.11
N LEU A 128 -21.93 -14.65 8.98
CA LEU A 128 -22.47 -14.95 7.66
C LEU A 128 -22.31 -16.43 7.29
N VAL A 129 -21.12 -16.99 7.49
CA VAL A 129 -20.83 -18.40 7.17
C VAL A 129 -21.66 -19.34 8.08
N ASP A 130 -21.80 -19.02 9.37
CA ASP A 130 -22.67 -19.75 10.31
C ASP A 130 -24.13 -19.71 9.85
N SER A 131 -24.62 -18.55 9.42
CA SER A 131 -25.97 -18.38 8.90
C SER A 131 -26.22 -19.26 7.67
N ILE A 132 -25.28 -19.29 6.73
CA ILE A 132 -25.36 -20.12 5.52
C ILE A 132 -25.27 -21.62 5.87
N ALA A 133 -24.34 -22.00 6.76
CA ALA A 133 -24.13 -23.39 7.18
C ALA A 133 -25.35 -24.00 7.86
N ASN A 134 -26.04 -23.20 8.65
CA ASN A 134 -27.27 -23.63 9.36
C ASN A 134 -28.53 -23.59 8.48
N GLY A 135 -28.43 -23.20 7.22
CA GLY A 135 -29.58 -23.10 6.31
C GLY A 135 -30.59 -22.03 6.69
N LYS A 136 -30.25 -21.14 7.63
CA LYS A 136 -31.14 -20.08 8.12
C LYS A 136 -30.51 -18.72 7.81
N LEU A 137 -30.98 -18.07 6.74
CA LEU A 137 -30.45 -16.77 6.34
C LEU A 137 -30.80 -15.68 7.38
N VAL A 138 -29.77 -15.21 8.09
CA VAL A 138 -29.85 -14.09 9.03
C VAL A 138 -29.44 -12.82 8.27
N THR A 139 -30.39 -11.93 7.99
CA THR A 139 -30.18 -10.76 7.12
C THR A 139 -29.79 -9.48 7.86
N ASN A 140 -29.71 -9.50 9.19
CA ASN A 140 -29.38 -8.34 10.03
C ASN A 140 -27.95 -8.34 10.56
N ILE A 141 -27.03 -9.06 9.88
CA ILE A 141 -25.60 -9.10 10.24
C ILE A 141 -24.96 -7.75 9.89
N LYS A 142 -24.41 -7.08 10.89
CA LYS A 142 -23.68 -5.81 10.67
C LYS A 142 -22.48 -6.02 9.74
N ASN A 143 -22.10 -5.00 8.98
CA ASN A 143 -21.09 -5.01 7.91
C ASN A 143 -21.52 -5.75 6.63
N VAL A 144 -22.55 -6.61 6.66
CA VAL A 144 -22.95 -7.42 5.51
C VAL A 144 -24.13 -6.78 4.80
N TRP A 145 -23.99 -6.57 3.50
CA TRP A 145 -25.09 -6.28 2.61
C TRP A 145 -25.54 -7.57 1.93
N PHE A 146 -26.82 -7.74 1.84
CA PHE A 146 -27.48 -8.96 1.34
C PHE A 146 -28.28 -8.67 0.10
N LYS A 147 -28.30 -9.59 -0.84
CA LYS A 147 -29.23 -9.60 -1.96
C LYS A 147 -30.28 -10.68 -1.72
N VAL A 148 -31.52 -10.28 -1.48
CA VAL A 148 -32.65 -11.17 -1.18
C VAL A 148 -33.83 -10.78 -2.06
N ASN A 149 -34.34 -11.68 -2.87
CA ASN A 149 -35.49 -11.46 -3.77
C ASN A 149 -35.34 -10.20 -4.65
N ASN A 150 -34.14 -9.97 -5.20
CA ASN A 150 -33.76 -8.77 -5.97
C ASN A 150 -33.79 -7.45 -5.18
N GLU A 151 -33.87 -7.47 -3.87
CA GLU A 151 -33.72 -6.30 -3.02
C GLU A 151 -32.39 -6.33 -2.28
N ILE A 152 -31.78 -5.15 -2.08
CA ILE A 152 -30.52 -5.00 -1.33
C ILE A 152 -30.84 -4.59 0.11
N ILE A 153 -30.52 -5.47 1.05
CA ILE A 153 -30.57 -5.16 2.48
C ILE A 153 -29.21 -4.57 2.88
N LYS A 154 -29.20 -3.28 3.22
CA LYS A 154 -28.00 -2.52 3.56
C LYS A 154 -27.83 -2.42 5.06
N ASN A 155 -27.05 -3.32 5.66
CA ASN A 155 -26.74 -3.19 7.08
C ASN A 155 -25.60 -2.19 7.32
N PRO A 156 -25.64 -1.46 8.43
CA PRO A 156 -24.57 -0.55 8.80
C PRO A 156 -23.33 -1.32 9.25
N MET A 157 -22.19 -0.65 9.21
CA MET A 157 -20.98 -1.18 9.83
C MET A 157 -21.16 -1.29 11.35
N ARG A 158 -20.44 -2.22 11.98
CA ARG A 158 -20.43 -2.37 13.44
C ARG A 158 -19.49 -1.34 14.07
N PRO A 159 -19.72 -0.95 15.33
CA PRO A 159 -18.74 -0.22 16.12
C PRO A 159 -17.44 -1.00 16.21
N LEU A 160 -16.31 -0.32 16.08
CA LEU A 160 -15.00 -0.93 16.21
C LEU A 160 -14.68 -1.21 17.68
N ARG A 161 -14.06 -2.34 17.98
CA ARG A 161 -13.59 -2.66 19.34
C ARG A 161 -12.27 -1.93 19.61
N GLN A 162 -12.13 -1.33 20.79
CA GLN A 162 -10.94 -0.58 21.17
C GLN A 162 -9.68 -1.46 21.18
N ASN A 163 -9.77 -2.59 21.85
CA ASN A 163 -8.70 -3.60 21.84
C ASN A 163 -9.16 -4.77 20.97
N PHE A 164 -8.27 -5.25 20.13
CA PHE A 164 -8.55 -6.41 19.31
C PHE A 164 -7.46 -7.47 19.50
N TYR A 165 -7.92 -8.70 19.61
CA TYR A 165 -7.13 -9.90 19.58
C TYR A 165 -7.35 -10.58 18.24
N LEU A 166 -6.28 -11.05 17.61
CA LEU A 166 -6.36 -11.84 16.39
C LEU A 166 -5.71 -13.20 16.63
N PRO A 167 -6.22 -14.28 16.04
CA PRO A 167 -5.47 -15.53 15.96
C PRO A 167 -4.19 -15.28 15.17
N PHE A 168 -3.26 -16.21 15.18
CA PHE A 168 -2.10 -16.10 14.31
C PHE A 168 -2.50 -16.29 12.85
N MET A 169 -1.83 -15.58 11.95
CA MET A 169 -2.11 -15.66 10.52
C MET A 169 -2.07 -17.09 10.01
N ASP A 170 -3.05 -17.46 9.18
CA ASP A 170 -3.00 -18.70 8.43
C ASP A 170 -1.96 -18.57 7.31
N LEU A 171 -0.76 -19.06 7.55
CA LEU A 171 0.34 -19.05 6.59
C LEU A 171 0.44 -20.38 5.80
N GLU A 172 -0.27 -21.43 6.23
CA GLU A 172 -0.21 -22.76 5.63
C GLU A 172 -0.95 -22.85 4.29
N ASN A 173 -1.97 -22.01 4.11
CA ASN A 173 -2.75 -21.96 2.86
C ASN A 173 -2.08 -21.12 1.75
N TRP A 174 -0.92 -20.52 2.03
CA TRP A 174 -0.12 -19.77 1.06
C TRP A 174 1.07 -20.59 0.60
N ASP A 175 1.60 -20.28 -0.59
CA ASP A 175 2.95 -20.71 -1.00
C ASP A 175 4.02 -19.94 -0.20
N PHE A 176 3.91 -20.00 1.15
CA PHE A 176 4.57 -19.06 2.07
C PHE A 176 6.09 -19.08 1.96
N GLU A 177 6.70 -20.26 1.83
CA GLU A 177 8.14 -20.39 1.66
C GLU A 177 8.59 -19.76 0.33
N LYS A 178 7.87 -20.01 -0.76
CA LYS A 178 8.18 -19.43 -2.07
C LYS A 178 8.02 -17.92 -2.07
N ILE A 179 6.91 -17.40 -1.52
CA ILE A 179 6.65 -15.96 -1.37
C ILE A 179 7.77 -15.31 -0.56
N THR A 180 8.06 -15.86 0.63
CA THR A 180 9.09 -15.34 1.54
C THR A 180 10.48 -15.45 0.92
N GLY A 181 10.79 -16.52 0.18
CA GLY A 181 12.03 -16.68 -0.56
C GLY A 181 12.24 -15.61 -1.64
N LEU A 182 11.20 -15.34 -2.44
CA LEU A 182 11.20 -14.26 -3.44
C LEU A 182 11.40 -12.88 -2.78
N ARG A 183 10.90 -12.70 -1.56
CA ARG A 183 11.08 -11.52 -0.72
C ARG A 183 12.31 -11.61 0.20
N ARG A 184 13.22 -12.55 -0.06
CA ARG A 184 14.49 -12.74 0.65
C ARG A 184 14.38 -12.87 2.18
N GLY A 185 13.30 -13.48 2.63
CA GLY A 185 13.03 -13.73 4.05
C GLY A 185 12.19 -12.64 4.74
N TRP A 186 11.68 -11.65 4.01
CA TRP A 186 10.83 -10.58 4.56
C TRP A 186 9.36 -10.99 4.60
N VAL A 187 8.71 -10.74 5.73
CA VAL A 187 7.29 -11.01 5.96
C VAL A 187 6.56 -9.73 6.34
N ASN A 188 5.48 -9.42 5.62
CA ASN A 188 4.59 -8.33 5.98
C ASN A 188 3.75 -8.68 7.20
N ILE A 189 3.63 -7.73 8.11
CA ILE A 189 2.83 -7.83 9.33
C ILE A 189 2.17 -6.48 9.62
N SER A 190 1.03 -6.50 10.32
CA SER A 190 0.36 -5.28 10.79
C SER A 190 0.03 -5.41 12.27
N MET A 191 0.33 -4.37 13.03
CA MET A 191 0.16 -4.33 14.48
C MET A 191 -0.99 -3.43 14.90
N ASN A 192 -1.25 -2.38 14.16
CA ASN A 192 -2.29 -1.41 14.49
C ASN A 192 -3.30 -1.22 13.36
N ARG A 193 -4.39 -0.53 13.62
CA ARG A 193 -5.42 -0.19 12.64
C ARG A 193 -5.83 1.26 12.75
N GLY A 194 -6.02 1.88 11.57
CA GLY A 194 -6.38 3.26 11.42
C GLY A 194 -5.18 4.20 11.48
N CYS A 195 -5.40 5.42 11.03
CA CYS A 195 -4.40 6.48 10.95
C CYS A 195 -4.98 7.77 11.52
N PRO A 196 -4.22 8.55 12.34
CA PRO A 196 -4.71 9.80 12.92
C PRO A 196 -4.83 10.93 11.88
N TYR A 197 -4.20 10.76 10.72
CA TYR A 197 -4.13 11.76 9.67
C TYR A 197 -5.37 11.75 8.77
N ARG A 198 -5.59 12.86 8.07
CA ARG A 198 -6.76 13.07 7.20
C ARG A 198 -6.34 13.38 5.76
N CYS A 199 -5.31 12.68 5.28
CA CYS A 199 -4.82 12.87 3.93
C CYS A 199 -5.92 12.53 2.92
N THR A 200 -6.20 13.45 2.00
CA THR A 200 -7.34 13.34 1.06
C THR A 200 -7.20 12.19 0.07
N PHE A 201 -5.96 11.84 -0.29
CA PHE A 201 -5.66 10.74 -1.22
C PHE A 201 -5.77 9.36 -0.57
N CYS A 202 -5.83 9.28 0.76
CA CYS A 202 -5.78 8.03 1.50
C CYS A 202 -7.18 7.48 1.78
N HIS A 203 -7.34 6.18 1.63
CA HIS A 203 -8.59 5.48 1.93
C HIS A 203 -8.99 5.57 3.41
N ASN A 204 -8.03 5.69 4.34
CA ASN A 204 -8.30 5.82 5.78
C ASN A 204 -9.27 6.95 6.12
N LEU A 205 -9.13 8.12 5.48
CA LEU A 205 -10.06 9.22 5.68
C LEU A 205 -11.48 8.84 5.24
N SER A 206 -11.60 8.24 4.06
CA SER A 206 -12.90 7.86 3.49
C SER A 206 -13.58 6.76 4.29
N GLU A 207 -12.83 5.75 4.70
CA GLU A 207 -13.31 4.67 5.57
C GLU A 207 -13.82 5.20 6.91
N MET A 208 -13.05 6.08 7.56
CA MET A 208 -13.48 6.75 8.79
C MET A 208 -14.76 7.59 8.58
N GLN A 209 -14.90 8.27 7.44
CA GLN A 209 -16.10 9.05 7.12
C GLN A 209 -17.33 8.15 6.93
N ILE A 210 -17.17 7.01 6.25
CA ILE A 210 -18.22 6.02 6.04
C ILE A 210 -18.64 5.41 7.39
N LEU A 211 -17.68 4.98 8.20
CA LEU A 211 -17.94 4.46 9.53
C LEU A 211 -18.72 5.46 10.39
N LYS A 212 -18.28 6.73 10.42
CA LYS A 212 -18.98 7.80 11.12
C LYS A 212 -20.41 8.00 10.64
N ARG A 213 -20.63 7.96 9.32
CA ARG A 213 -21.98 8.08 8.75
C ARG A 213 -22.86 6.93 9.21
N ASP A 214 -22.38 5.69 9.08
CA ASP A 214 -23.14 4.48 9.43
C ASP A 214 -23.47 4.41 10.94
N LEU A 215 -22.54 4.84 11.80
CA LEU A 215 -22.73 4.81 13.25
C LEU A 215 -23.53 6.02 13.80
N ARG A 216 -23.40 7.21 13.21
CA ARG A 216 -24.16 8.41 13.62
C ARG A 216 -25.65 8.27 13.43
N THR A 217 -26.08 7.58 12.39
CA THR A 217 -27.49 7.25 12.17
C THR A 217 -28.10 6.43 13.32
N LYS A 218 -27.26 5.89 14.23
CA LYS A 218 -27.64 5.11 15.40
C LYS A 218 -27.28 5.77 16.75
N GLY A 219 -26.93 7.07 16.75
CA GLY A 219 -26.64 7.82 17.98
C GLY A 219 -25.25 7.57 18.61
N THR A 220 -24.32 6.92 17.91
CA THR A 220 -22.96 6.64 18.40
C THR A 220 -22.11 7.91 18.46
N SER A 221 -21.47 8.19 19.59
CA SER A 221 -20.58 9.34 19.79
C SER A 221 -19.24 9.18 19.05
N ASN A 222 -18.51 10.28 18.83
CA ASN A 222 -17.16 10.23 18.23
C ASN A 222 -16.17 9.44 19.10
N ALA A 223 -16.34 9.43 20.43
CA ALA A 223 -15.46 8.71 21.36
C ALA A 223 -15.62 7.17 21.23
N GLU A 224 -16.79 6.71 20.81
CA GLU A 224 -17.08 5.28 20.65
C GLU A 224 -16.65 4.72 19.28
N LEU A 225 -16.09 5.54 18.39
CA LEU A 225 -15.67 5.09 17.06
C LEU A 225 -14.42 4.21 17.08
N HIS A 226 -13.54 4.41 18.05
CA HIS A 226 -12.29 3.65 18.23
C HIS A 226 -11.54 3.36 16.91
N TYR A 227 -11.44 4.39 16.03
CA TYR A 227 -10.82 4.19 14.71
C TYR A 227 -9.33 3.87 14.80
N LEU A 228 -8.63 4.52 15.75
CA LEU A 228 -7.24 4.22 16.08
C LEU A 228 -7.19 3.11 17.13
N ARG A 229 -6.58 2.00 16.78
CA ARG A 229 -6.54 0.83 17.64
C ARG A 229 -5.20 0.13 17.58
N LEU A 230 -4.79 -0.36 18.72
CA LEU A 230 -3.55 -1.09 18.93
C LEU A 230 -3.89 -2.55 19.25
N ARG A 231 -3.16 -3.47 18.66
CA ARG A 231 -3.22 -4.87 19.01
C ARG A 231 -2.54 -5.09 20.36
N ASP A 232 -2.96 -6.06 21.14
CA ASP A 232 -2.27 -6.43 22.37
C ASP A 232 -0.79 -6.78 22.10
N ILE A 233 0.14 -6.20 22.87
CA ILE A 233 1.58 -6.37 22.67
C ILE A 233 1.99 -7.85 22.81
N ASN A 234 1.45 -8.57 23.80
CA ASN A 234 1.81 -9.96 24.01
C ASN A 234 1.34 -10.81 22.84
N ASN A 235 0.10 -10.63 22.39
CA ASN A 235 -0.44 -11.32 21.22
C ASN A 235 0.41 -11.07 19.96
N MET A 236 0.86 -9.83 19.75
CA MET A 236 1.73 -9.49 18.61
C MET A 236 3.12 -10.15 18.74
N ILE A 237 3.76 -10.05 19.89
CA ILE A 237 5.08 -10.64 20.14
C ILE A 237 5.03 -12.17 20.03
N GLU A 238 3.99 -12.80 20.54
CA GLU A 238 3.78 -14.25 20.45
C GLU A 238 3.66 -14.70 18.99
N GLU A 239 2.89 -13.98 18.16
CA GLU A 239 2.78 -14.29 16.72
C GLU A 239 4.12 -14.12 15.99
N LEU A 240 4.85 -13.04 16.26
CA LEU A 240 6.18 -12.82 15.65
C LEU A 240 7.17 -13.90 16.02
N CYS A 241 7.18 -14.32 17.29
CA CYS A 241 8.01 -15.44 17.76
C CYS A 241 7.59 -16.76 17.11
N TRP A 242 6.27 -17.03 17.06
CA TRP A 242 5.74 -18.22 16.40
C TRP A 242 6.14 -18.29 14.92
N ILE A 243 6.02 -17.18 14.18
CA ILE A 243 6.44 -17.12 12.76
C ILE A 243 7.93 -17.41 12.65
N LYS A 244 8.75 -16.73 13.44
CA LYS A 244 10.21 -16.90 13.42
C LYS A 244 10.64 -18.34 13.74
N ASP A 245 10.02 -18.96 14.74
CA ASP A 245 10.42 -20.28 15.24
C ASP A 245 9.89 -21.40 14.33
N LYS A 246 8.68 -21.26 13.80
CA LYS A 246 8.07 -22.22 12.87
C LYS A 246 8.67 -22.17 11.46
N TYR A 247 9.12 -20.99 11.01
CA TYR A 247 9.59 -20.75 9.65
C TYR A 247 11.02 -20.18 9.63
N PRO A 248 12.07 -21.02 9.73
CA PRO A 248 13.46 -20.57 9.85
C PRO A 248 13.99 -19.77 8.64
N PHE A 249 13.30 -19.81 7.51
CA PHE A 249 13.60 -18.99 6.34
C PHE A 249 13.14 -17.53 6.47
N VAL A 250 12.32 -17.19 7.47
CA VAL A 250 11.97 -15.81 7.80
C VAL A 250 13.17 -15.10 8.42
N LYS A 251 13.57 -13.95 7.86
CA LYS A 251 14.76 -13.20 8.26
C LYS A 251 14.45 -11.83 8.82
N ALA A 252 13.30 -11.25 8.48
CA ALA A 252 12.92 -9.90 8.88
C ALA A 252 11.40 -9.68 8.75
N PHE A 253 10.91 -8.65 9.45
CA PHE A 253 9.52 -8.22 9.38
C PHE A 253 9.36 -6.83 8.76
N SER A 254 8.34 -6.66 7.97
CA SER A 254 7.88 -5.37 7.48
C SER A 254 6.56 -5.01 8.12
N PHE A 255 6.56 -3.99 8.96
CA PHE A 255 5.34 -3.42 9.50
C PHE A 255 4.74 -2.50 8.46
N ILE A 256 3.60 -2.94 7.87
CA ILE A 256 2.89 -2.21 6.80
C ILE A 256 1.71 -1.39 7.34
N ASP A 257 1.74 -1.07 8.63
CA ASP A 257 0.76 -0.21 9.27
C ASP A 257 0.68 1.17 8.61
N ASP A 258 -0.50 1.76 8.53
CA ASP A 258 -0.70 3.10 7.95
C ASP A 258 0.12 4.20 8.63
N THR A 259 0.37 4.06 9.92
CA THR A 259 1.27 4.87 10.74
C THR A 259 1.71 4.05 11.94
N PHE A 260 2.89 3.48 11.88
CA PHE A 260 3.36 2.51 12.88
C PHE A 260 3.52 3.10 14.30
N THR A 261 3.95 4.35 14.41
CA THR A 261 4.36 4.96 15.69
C THR A 261 3.39 6.02 16.23
N PHE A 262 2.10 5.94 15.89
CA PHE A 262 1.15 6.99 16.30
C PHE A 262 0.92 7.06 17.83
N ASP A 263 1.15 5.98 18.57
CA ASP A 263 1.13 5.92 20.03
C ASP A 263 2.55 5.61 20.56
N LYS A 264 3.27 6.64 20.94
CA LYS A 264 4.68 6.53 21.36
C LYS A 264 4.87 5.70 22.62
N GLU A 265 3.98 5.83 23.60
CA GLU A 265 4.11 5.10 24.86
C GLU A 265 3.86 3.61 24.70
N TYR A 266 2.92 3.24 23.85
CA TYR A 266 2.72 1.85 23.45
C TYR A 266 3.95 1.33 22.71
N MET A 267 4.49 2.10 21.75
CA MET A 267 5.64 1.69 20.94
C MET A 267 6.91 1.52 21.77
N LYS A 268 7.15 2.34 22.78
CA LYS A 268 8.28 2.16 23.71
C LYS A 268 8.21 0.80 24.38
N LYS A 269 7.04 0.41 24.89
CA LYS A 269 6.83 -0.92 25.51
C LYS A 269 7.03 -2.06 24.49
N PHE A 270 6.48 -1.91 23.29
CA PHE A 270 6.62 -2.88 22.22
C PHE A 270 8.10 -3.11 21.85
N PHE A 271 8.90 -2.06 21.68
CA PHE A 271 10.31 -2.21 21.30
C PHE A 271 11.16 -2.88 22.38
N VAL A 272 10.83 -2.70 23.65
CA VAL A 272 11.49 -3.44 24.74
C VAL A 272 11.25 -4.94 24.58
N GLU A 273 10.00 -5.35 24.41
CA GLU A 273 9.63 -6.76 24.23
C GLU A 273 10.19 -7.35 22.91
N TYR A 274 10.13 -6.56 21.82
CA TYR A 274 10.65 -6.98 20.52
C TYR A 274 12.15 -7.24 20.56
N LYS A 275 12.93 -6.33 21.17
CA LYS A 275 14.37 -6.43 21.34
C LYS A 275 14.77 -7.70 22.09
N GLU A 276 14.03 -8.08 23.13
CA GLU A 276 14.34 -9.23 23.97
C GLU A 276 13.88 -10.56 23.36
N LYS A 277 12.72 -10.60 22.71
CA LYS A 277 12.08 -11.87 22.30
C LYS A 277 12.22 -12.15 20.80
N VAL A 278 11.93 -11.19 19.94
CA VAL A 278 11.90 -11.40 18.48
C VAL A 278 13.29 -11.36 17.87
N LYS A 279 14.02 -10.30 18.08
CA LYS A 279 15.45 -10.12 17.69
C LYS A 279 15.74 -10.13 16.19
N LEU A 280 14.74 -10.13 15.32
CA LEU A 280 14.92 -10.02 13.87
C LEU A 280 14.96 -8.55 13.45
N PRO A 281 15.64 -8.22 12.33
CA PRO A 281 15.51 -6.90 11.73
C PRO A 281 14.07 -6.60 11.34
N PHE A 282 13.71 -5.31 11.32
CA PHE A 282 12.43 -4.88 10.80
C PHE A 282 12.51 -3.54 10.08
N VAL A 283 11.49 -3.25 9.29
CA VAL A 283 11.23 -1.94 8.69
C VAL A 283 9.82 -1.50 9.01
N CYS A 284 9.56 -0.21 9.00
CA CYS A 284 8.22 0.32 9.27
C CYS A 284 7.97 1.62 8.50
N LEU A 285 6.67 1.97 8.38
CA LEU A 285 6.19 3.21 7.80
C LEU A 285 5.65 4.12 8.90
N THR A 286 6.05 5.37 8.92
CA THR A 286 5.56 6.37 9.87
C THR A 286 5.64 7.78 9.31
N THR A 287 5.36 8.78 10.15
CA THR A 287 5.55 10.19 9.82
C THR A 287 6.59 10.84 10.72
N VAL A 288 7.20 11.91 10.24
CA VAL A 288 8.16 12.70 11.06
C VAL A 288 7.52 13.29 12.32
N ASN A 289 6.19 13.40 12.38
CA ASN A 289 5.48 13.93 13.52
C ASN A 289 5.32 12.92 14.66
N ASP A 290 5.33 11.62 14.34
CA ASP A 290 5.05 10.53 15.27
C ASP A 290 6.31 9.90 15.87
N VAL A 291 7.46 10.54 15.67
CA VAL A 291 8.74 10.13 16.24
C VAL A 291 9.40 11.26 17.04
N ASP A 292 10.22 10.88 18.01
CA ASP A 292 11.14 11.74 18.73
C ASP A 292 12.49 11.01 18.92
N ASP A 293 13.46 11.69 19.52
CA ASP A 293 14.82 11.18 19.67
C ASP A 293 14.89 9.88 20.47
N GLU A 294 14.10 9.76 21.53
CA GLU A 294 14.04 8.56 22.36
C GLU A 294 13.47 7.38 21.58
N LEU A 295 12.35 7.59 20.87
CA LEU A 295 11.70 6.53 20.10
C LEU A 295 12.60 6.04 18.95
N LEU A 296 13.27 6.96 18.23
CA LEU A 296 14.22 6.61 17.18
C LEU A 296 15.40 5.78 17.71
N GLN A 297 15.89 6.12 18.91
CA GLN A 297 16.95 5.37 19.56
C GLN A 297 16.47 3.94 19.92
N LEU A 298 15.29 3.80 20.51
CA LEU A 298 14.70 2.50 20.83
C LEU A 298 14.44 1.65 19.58
N MET A 299 13.96 2.26 18.50
CA MET A 299 13.81 1.58 17.20
C MET A 299 15.14 1.02 16.71
N LYS A 300 16.21 1.82 16.75
CA LYS A 300 17.55 1.37 16.36
C LYS A 300 18.03 0.23 17.21
N GLU A 301 17.86 0.30 18.53
CA GLU A 301 18.23 -0.78 19.46
C GLU A 301 17.42 -2.06 19.25
N ALA A 302 16.14 -1.92 18.86
CA ALA A 302 15.27 -3.05 18.53
C ALA A 302 15.52 -3.61 17.11
N LYS A 303 16.62 -3.20 16.44
CA LYS A 303 17.03 -3.62 15.10
C LYS A 303 16.13 -3.09 13.98
N CYS A 304 15.52 -1.92 14.14
CA CYS A 304 14.94 -1.23 13.00
C CYS A 304 16.04 -0.93 11.98
N ASP A 305 15.87 -1.44 10.79
CA ASP A 305 16.86 -1.35 9.72
C ASP A 305 16.60 -0.16 8.79
N LEU A 306 15.32 0.14 8.56
CA LEU A 306 14.88 1.25 7.71
C LEU A 306 13.57 1.83 8.22
N VAL A 307 13.52 3.15 8.40
CA VAL A 307 12.27 3.87 8.65
C VAL A 307 11.82 4.55 7.36
N ARG A 308 10.59 4.28 6.97
CA ARG A 308 9.97 4.90 5.80
C ARG A 308 9.12 6.07 6.25
N PHE A 309 9.37 7.25 5.68
CA PHE A 309 8.64 8.47 5.97
C PHE A 309 7.81 8.90 4.76
N GLY A 310 6.50 9.03 4.95
CA GLY A 310 5.64 9.69 3.98
C GLY A 310 5.89 11.20 4.01
N ILE A 311 6.61 11.74 3.05
CA ILE A 311 6.78 13.19 2.84
C ILE A 311 5.66 13.71 1.96
N GLU A 312 5.34 13.00 0.92
CA GLU A 312 4.32 13.21 -0.10
C GLU A 312 4.61 14.41 -0.98
N SER A 313 4.52 15.64 -0.46
CA SER A 313 4.88 16.89 -1.13
C SER A 313 5.49 17.85 -0.11
N THR A 314 6.36 18.74 -0.54
CA THR A 314 6.94 19.81 0.28
C THR A 314 6.34 21.19 0.00
N SER A 315 5.41 21.30 -0.97
CA SER A 315 4.64 22.51 -1.21
C SER A 315 3.62 22.73 -0.09
N GLU A 316 3.74 23.85 0.63
CA GLU A 316 2.76 24.23 1.66
C GLU A 316 1.34 24.35 1.08
N ARG A 317 1.22 24.85 -0.15
CA ARG A 317 -0.07 25.00 -0.85
C ARG A 317 -0.71 23.64 -1.12
N ILE A 318 0.05 22.70 -1.69
CA ILE A 318 -0.41 21.33 -1.96
C ILE A 318 -0.74 20.63 -0.65
N CYS A 319 0.14 20.70 0.33
CA CYS A 319 -0.07 20.09 1.65
C CYS A 319 -1.32 20.61 2.35
N LYS A 320 -1.57 21.91 2.31
CA LYS A 320 -2.72 22.54 2.98
C LYS A 320 -4.03 22.33 2.19
N ASN A 321 -4.02 22.62 0.90
CA ASN A 321 -5.25 22.77 0.12
C ASN A 321 -5.68 21.48 -0.59
N ILE A 322 -4.73 20.62 -0.99
CA ILE A 322 -5.00 19.43 -1.79
C ILE A 322 -4.96 18.18 -0.92
N ILE A 323 -3.82 17.88 -0.28
CA ILE A 323 -3.64 16.61 0.43
C ILE A 323 -3.98 16.67 1.92
N ARG A 324 -4.23 17.84 2.49
CA ARG A 324 -4.56 18.08 3.91
C ARG A 324 -3.55 17.43 4.88
N ARG A 325 -2.27 17.56 4.56
CA ARG A 325 -1.17 17.02 5.36
C ARG A 325 -0.40 18.17 6.02
N LYS A 326 -0.27 18.12 7.35
CA LYS A 326 0.53 19.08 8.09
C LYS A 326 1.91 18.52 8.38
N PHE A 327 2.95 19.23 8.01
CA PHE A 327 4.30 18.94 8.43
C PHE A 327 5.09 20.24 8.66
N SER A 328 6.16 20.11 9.42
CA SER A 328 7.12 21.20 9.64
C SER A 328 8.43 20.84 8.96
N GLN A 329 8.92 21.73 8.09
CA GLN A 329 10.22 21.59 7.45
C GLN A 329 11.34 21.41 8.49
N ASN A 330 11.33 22.19 9.58
CA ASN A 330 12.30 22.05 10.67
C ASN A 330 12.22 20.66 11.33
N LYS A 331 11.01 20.14 11.55
CA LYS A 331 10.85 18.80 12.12
C LYS A 331 11.42 17.72 11.20
N MET A 332 11.22 17.83 9.87
CA MET A 332 11.81 16.90 8.90
C MET A 332 13.34 16.91 9.02
N ILE A 333 13.97 18.10 8.97
CA ILE A 333 15.42 18.23 9.09
C ILE A 333 15.91 17.58 10.39
N THR A 334 15.30 17.90 11.53
CA THR A 334 15.71 17.37 12.84
C THR A 334 15.61 15.84 12.89
N VAL A 335 14.50 15.26 12.40
CA VAL A 335 14.28 13.81 12.43
C VAL A 335 15.26 13.08 11.51
N PHE A 336 15.44 13.57 10.28
CA PHE A 336 16.38 12.92 9.34
C PHE A 336 17.83 13.04 9.83
N GLN A 337 18.22 14.21 10.39
CA GLN A 337 19.54 14.38 10.99
C GLN A 337 19.76 13.40 12.16
N LYS A 338 18.77 13.28 13.05
CA LYS A 338 18.86 12.32 14.15
C LYS A 338 19.01 10.88 13.66
N CYS A 339 18.24 10.49 12.64
CA CYS A 339 18.38 9.16 12.04
C CYS A 339 19.81 8.95 11.49
N HIS A 340 20.38 9.94 10.81
CA HIS A 340 21.76 9.87 10.32
C HIS A 340 22.76 9.73 11.46
N ASP A 341 22.62 10.51 12.54
CA ASP A 341 23.55 10.51 13.68
C ASP A 341 23.61 9.17 14.40
N ILE A 342 22.46 8.46 14.50
CA ILE A 342 22.38 7.13 15.12
C ILE A 342 22.57 5.97 14.12
N GLY A 343 22.83 6.27 12.85
CA GLY A 343 22.99 5.27 11.80
C GLY A 343 21.70 4.49 11.48
N LEU A 344 20.53 5.10 11.65
CA LEU A 344 19.24 4.55 11.25
C LEU A 344 18.92 4.99 9.82
N ARG A 345 18.77 4.03 8.93
CA ARG A 345 18.48 4.33 7.53
C ARG A 345 17.07 4.88 7.35
N THR A 346 16.92 5.78 6.39
CA THR A 346 15.63 6.43 6.10
C THR A 346 15.24 6.24 4.65
N PHE A 347 13.94 6.16 4.39
CA PHE A 347 13.36 6.10 3.06
C PHE A 347 12.23 7.13 2.96
N SER A 348 12.16 7.85 1.86
CA SER A 348 11.18 8.92 1.63
C SER A 348 10.17 8.49 0.57
N TYR A 349 8.88 8.51 0.92
CA TYR A 349 7.79 8.37 -0.04
C TYR A 349 7.28 9.75 -0.46
N ASN A 350 7.14 9.94 -1.76
CA ASN A 350 6.71 11.19 -2.37
C ASN A 350 5.65 10.93 -3.43
N ILE A 351 4.69 11.83 -3.51
CA ILE A 351 3.68 11.87 -4.55
C ILE A 351 3.85 13.18 -5.30
N VAL A 352 3.84 13.11 -6.62
CA VAL A 352 3.94 14.27 -7.51
C VAL A 352 2.77 14.28 -8.50
N ALA A 353 2.62 15.38 -9.23
CA ALA A 353 1.49 15.59 -10.13
C ALA A 353 0.15 15.53 -9.38
N HIS A 354 0.07 16.19 -8.23
CA HIS A 354 -1.20 16.44 -7.55
C HIS A 354 -2.12 17.36 -8.38
N PRO A 355 -3.44 17.34 -8.18
CA PRO A 355 -4.33 18.33 -8.79
C PRO A 355 -3.80 19.76 -8.60
N SER A 356 -3.60 20.48 -9.69
CA SER A 356 -3.03 21.86 -9.73
C SER A 356 -1.58 22.03 -9.26
N GLU A 357 -0.82 20.98 -9.01
CA GLU A 357 0.60 21.09 -8.64
C GLU A 357 1.43 21.62 -9.82
N THR A 358 2.27 22.61 -9.56
CA THR A 358 3.14 23.20 -10.58
C THR A 358 4.46 22.43 -10.72
N ARG A 359 5.17 22.64 -11.83
CA ARG A 359 6.50 22.04 -12.06
C ARG A 359 7.50 22.46 -10.98
N GLU A 360 7.45 23.72 -10.54
CA GLU A 360 8.31 24.27 -9.48
C GLU A 360 8.03 23.60 -8.12
N GLU A 361 6.78 23.31 -7.82
CA GLU A 361 6.40 22.60 -6.58
C GLU A 361 6.90 21.15 -6.59
N MET A 362 6.81 20.46 -7.74
CA MET A 362 7.36 19.11 -7.90
C MET A 362 8.90 19.13 -7.78
N LYS A 363 9.58 20.09 -8.43
CA LYS A 363 11.03 20.30 -8.31
C LYS A 363 11.43 20.60 -6.86
N SER A 364 10.67 21.43 -6.13
CA SER A 364 10.91 21.71 -4.72
C SER A 364 10.87 20.46 -3.85
N THR A 365 9.97 19.50 -4.14
CA THR A 365 9.94 18.22 -3.43
C THR A 365 11.25 17.44 -3.62
N MET A 366 11.86 17.47 -4.80
CA MET A 366 13.17 16.84 -5.04
C MET A 366 14.30 17.60 -4.34
N GLU A 367 14.28 18.94 -4.38
CA GLU A 367 15.25 19.76 -3.68
C GLU A 367 15.28 19.50 -2.16
N TRP A 368 14.10 19.38 -1.55
CA TRP A 368 13.99 19.01 -0.14
C TRP A 368 14.51 17.60 0.15
N ASN A 369 14.21 16.63 -0.69
CA ASN A 369 14.76 15.30 -0.54
C ASN A 369 16.30 15.28 -0.68
N ALA A 370 16.87 16.10 -1.58
CA ALA A 370 18.33 16.25 -1.68
C ALA A 370 18.94 16.84 -0.40
N LYS A 371 18.25 17.77 0.29
CA LYS A 371 18.67 18.33 1.60
C LYS A 371 18.55 17.29 2.73
N LEU A 372 17.47 16.52 2.78
CA LEU A 372 17.22 15.50 3.80
C LEU A 372 18.12 14.27 3.65
N ARG A 373 18.60 13.98 2.43
CA ARG A 373 19.46 12.85 2.08
C ARG A 373 18.99 11.50 2.60
N PRO A 374 17.72 11.10 2.36
CA PRO A 374 17.28 9.74 2.70
C PRO A 374 18.14 8.70 2.00
N SER A 375 18.28 7.53 2.60
CA SER A 375 19.02 6.41 2.02
C SER A 375 18.35 5.87 0.75
N GLY A 376 17.04 6.11 0.59
CA GLY A 376 16.29 5.80 -0.62
C GLY A 376 15.04 6.68 -0.74
N ILE A 377 14.54 6.80 -1.96
CA ILE A 377 13.42 7.67 -2.33
C ILE A 377 12.52 6.91 -3.29
N ARG A 378 11.21 7.01 -3.08
CA ARG A 378 10.20 6.62 -4.07
C ARG A 378 9.41 7.84 -4.48
N VAL A 379 9.16 7.95 -5.78
CA VAL A 379 8.29 8.97 -6.36
C VAL A 379 7.14 8.30 -7.09
N SER A 380 5.92 8.56 -6.65
CA SER A 380 4.68 8.07 -7.26
C SER A 380 3.89 9.21 -7.87
N LEU A 381 3.05 8.92 -8.85
CA LEU A 381 2.09 9.89 -9.38
C LEU A 381 0.83 9.92 -8.54
N GLY A 382 0.23 11.10 -8.37
CA GLY A 382 -1.08 11.23 -7.75
C GLY A 382 -2.14 10.45 -8.55
N TYR A 383 -2.89 9.57 -7.87
CA TYR A 383 -3.98 8.81 -8.49
C TYR A 383 -5.31 9.10 -7.76
N PRO A 384 -6.37 9.48 -8.49
CA PRO A 384 -7.67 9.80 -7.91
C PRO A 384 -8.51 8.54 -7.65
N TYR A 385 -8.24 7.81 -6.57
CA TYR A 385 -9.03 6.64 -6.18
C TYR A 385 -10.49 7.02 -5.92
N LYS A 386 -11.43 6.32 -6.55
CA LYS A 386 -12.87 6.53 -6.35
C LYS A 386 -13.24 6.36 -4.88
N GLY A 387 -14.12 7.21 -4.39
CA GLY A 387 -14.55 7.24 -2.99
C GLY A 387 -13.69 8.09 -2.06
N THR A 388 -12.54 8.62 -2.52
CA THR A 388 -11.68 9.52 -1.73
C THR A 388 -12.05 10.99 -1.88
N ASP A 389 -11.67 11.82 -0.89
CA ASP A 389 -11.81 13.28 -1.01
C ASP A 389 -10.90 13.85 -2.12
N TYR A 390 -9.76 13.19 -2.39
CA TYR A 390 -8.86 13.55 -3.48
C TYR A 390 -9.52 13.42 -4.86
N TYR A 391 -10.29 12.36 -5.07
CA TYR A 391 -11.10 12.20 -6.28
C TYR A 391 -12.13 13.33 -6.41
N LYS A 392 -12.81 13.70 -5.32
CA LYS A 392 -13.80 14.79 -5.31
C LYS A 392 -13.16 16.13 -5.67
N ILE A 393 -12.01 16.45 -5.02
CA ILE A 393 -11.23 17.67 -5.32
C ILE A 393 -10.83 17.72 -6.78
N ALA A 394 -10.30 16.64 -7.33
CA ALA A 394 -9.90 16.58 -8.73
C ALA A 394 -11.10 16.70 -9.70
N LYS A 395 -12.26 16.15 -9.32
CA LYS A 395 -13.50 16.27 -10.08
C LYS A 395 -14.04 17.70 -10.08
N GLU A 396 -14.02 18.37 -8.92
CA GLU A 396 -14.41 19.77 -8.77
C GLU A 396 -13.52 20.72 -9.60
N MET A 397 -12.26 20.33 -9.83
CA MET A 397 -11.30 21.04 -10.69
C MET A 397 -11.40 20.64 -12.17
N ASP A 398 -12.35 19.79 -12.57
CA ASP A 398 -12.48 19.20 -13.92
C ASP A 398 -11.21 18.47 -14.40
N LEU A 399 -10.51 17.84 -13.50
CA LEU A 399 -9.26 17.10 -13.79
C LEU A 399 -9.48 15.58 -13.94
N ILE A 400 -10.71 15.07 -13.82
CA ILE A 400 -11.02 13.64 -13.93
C ILE A 400 -11.53 13.31 -15.33
N ASP A 401 -10.92 12.30 -15.96
CA ASP A 401 -11.47 11.69 -17.16
C ASP A 401 -12.62 10.73 -16.78
N GLU A 402 -13.73 10.76 -17.52
CA GLU A 402 -14.86 9.85 -17.29
C GLU A 402 -14.47 8.37 -17.52
N ASN A 403 -13.51 8.14 -18.42
CA ASN A 403 -12.98 6.82 -18.76
C ASN A 403 -11.74 6.46 -17.91
N LEU A 404 -11.66 6.94 -16.67
CA LEU A 404 -10.54 6.67 -15.77
C LEU A 404 -10.30 5.17 -15.64
N SER A 405 -9.15 4.72 -16.12
CA SER A 405 -8.71 3.32 -16.03
C SER A 405 -7.50 3.20 -15.11
N PHE A 406 -7.43 2.09 -14.38
CA PHE A 406 -6.28 1.76 -13.53
C PHE A 406 -5.03 1.35 -14.35
N HIS A 407 -5.22 0.99 -15.61
CA HIS A 407 -4.12 0.55 -16.47
C HIS A 407 -3.02 1.62 -16.59
N ASN A 408 -1.75 1.24 -16.38
CA ASN A 408 -0.58 2.12 -16.41
C ASN A 408 -0.65 3.35 -15.46
N TYR A 409 -1.38 3.25 -14.34
CA TYR A 409 -1.52 4.35 -13.38
C TYR A 409 -0.19 4.78 -12.74
N SER A 410 0.76 3.87 -12.63
CA SER A 410 2.08 4.16 -12.06
C SER A 410 3.04 4.83 -13.04
N THR A 411 2.74 4.77 -14.33
CA THR A 411 3.60 5.29 -15.40
C THR A 411 3.14 6.67 -15.85
N TYR A 412 1.83 6.86 -16.04
CA TYR A 412 1.27 8.10 -16.57
C TYR A 412 0.25 8.72 -15.63
N SER A 413 0.30 10.05 -15.49
CA SER A 413 -0.73 10.78 -14.73
C SER A 413 -2.12 10.55 -15.31
N LYS A 414 -3.09 10.29 -14.44
CA LYS A 414 -4.50 10.08 -14.79
C LYS A 414 -5.33 11.36 -14.69
N PHE A 415 -4.72 12.49 -14.38
CA PHE A 415 -5.38 13.78 -14.41
C PHE A 415 -5.38 14.41 -15.81
N LYS A 416 -6.38 15.25 -16.10
CA LYS A 416 -6.50 16.05 -17.33
C LYS A 416 -5.54 17.25 -17.30
N PHE A 417 -4.25 17.01 -17.22
CA PHE A 417 -3.24 18.06 -17.44
C PHE A 417 -3.13 18.42 -18.93
N SER A 418 -2.55 19.57 -19.23
CA SER A 418 -2.18 19.93 -20.60
C SER A 418 -1.25 18.88 -21.21
N SER A 419 -1.21 18.76 -22.53
CA SER A 419 -0.29 17.82 -23.21
C SER A 419 1.19 18.11 -22.88
N GLU A 420 1.54 19.40 -22.74
CA GLU A 420 2.88 19.82 -22.35
C GLU A 420 3.22 19.40 -20.92
N ASP A 421 2.28 19.57 -19.98
CA ASP A 421 2.50 19.16 -18.59
C ASP A 421 2.55 17.63 -18.45
N LYS A 422 1.70 16.90 -19.16
CA LYS A 422 1.77 15.43 -19.20
C LYS A 422 3.13 14.94 -19.70
N CYS A 423 3.64 15.53 -20.77
CA CYS A 423 4.96 15.21 -21.32
C CYS A 423 6.07 15.54 -20.29
N TRP A 424 6.00 16.73 -19.68
CA TRP A 424 6.98 17.13 -18.68
C TRP A 424 6.94 16.23 -17.44
N ILE A 425 5.75 15.91 -16.93
CA ILE A 425 5.54 14.99 -15.80
C ILE A 425 6.11 13.61 -16.10
N ASP A 426 5.91 13.09 -17.31
CA ASP A 426 6.46 11.79 -17.71
C ASP A 426 7.99 11.81 -17.71
N LYS A 427 8.62 12.84 -18.27
CA LYS A 427 10.08 13.04 -18.21
C LYS A 427 10.58 13.13 -16.77
N PHE A 428 9.92 13.97 -15.97
CA PHE A 428 10.25 14.19 -14.56
C PHE A 428 10.15 12.89 -13.76
N LYS A 429 9.03 12.17 -13.88
CA LYS A 429 8.81 10.90 -13.18
C LYS A 429 9.81 9.83 -13.60
N THR A 430 10.17 9.79 -14.89
CA THR A 430 11.09 8.79 -15.46
C THR A 430 12.52 9.00 -15.01
N PHE A 431 12.94 10.25 -14.77
CA PHE A 431 14.32 10.61 -14.43
C PHE A 431 14.43 11.49 -13.17
N PHE A 432 13.49 11.40 -12.21
CA PHE A 432 13.44 12.28 -11.03
C PHE A 432 14.75 12.32 -10.22
N TRP A 433 15.58 11.27 -10.25
CA TRP A 433 16.87 11.23 -9.56
C TRP A 433 17.91 12.17 -10.19
N TRP A 434 17.72 12.62 -11.43
CA TRP A 434 18.57 13.65 -12.01
C TRP A 434 18.37 14.98 -11.32
N TRP A 435 17.11 15.37 -11.05
CA TRP A 435 16.84 16.56 -10.24
C TRP A 435 17.36 16.42 -8.81
N LEU A 436 17.24 15.26 -8.19
CA LEU A 436 17.84 15.01 -6.87
C LEU A 436 19.35 15.24 -6.90
N ASN A 437 20.04 14.66 -7.86
CA ASN A 437 21.49 14.78 -7.98
C ASN A 437 21.94 16.21 -8.30
N SER A 438 21.15 16.94 -9.10
CA SER A 438 21.43 18.35 -9.40
C SER A 438 21.35 19.25 -8.16
N TYR A 439 20.52 18.89 -7.16
CA TYR A 439 20.35 19.66 -5.91
C TYR A 439 21.28 19.20 -4.76
N LEU A 440 22.13 18.18 -4.94
CA LEU A 440 23.00 17.68 -3.85
C LEU A 440 24.11 18.64 -3.43
N ASN A 441 24.36 19.71 -4.19
CA ASN A 441 25.43 20.68 -3.96
C ASN A 441 26.82 20.02 -3.79
N ASN A 442 27.14 19.06 -4.64
CA ASN A 442 28.41 18.37 -4.67
C ASN A 442 28.96 18.30 -6.08
N ARG A 443 30.08 17.60 -6.27
CA ARG A 443 30.80 17.55 -7.56
C ARG A 443 30.05 16.90 -8.73
N CYS A 444 28.90 16.22 -8.47
CA CYS A 444 28.10 15.68 -9.57
C CYS A 444 26.97 16.61 -10.00
N SER A 445 26.63 17.63 -9.21
CA SER A 445 25.44 18.45 -9.41
C SER A 445 25.45 19.20 -10.75
N ASP A 446 26.57 19.74 -11.17
CA ASP A 446 26.64 20.48 -12.45
C ASP A 446 26.40 19.59 -13.66
N GLU A 447 26.93 18.35 -13.67
CA GLU A 447 26.69 17.40 -14.76
C GLU A 447 25.24 16.92 -14.79
N TYR A 448 24.65 16.66 -13.64
CA TYR A 448 23.22 16.33 -13.57
C TYR A 448 22.31 17.52 -13.92
N ASN A 449 22.70 18.76 -13.62
CA ASN A 449 22.00 19.94 -14.13
C ASN A 449 22.01 20.02 -15.66
N GLN A 450 23.12 19.66 -16.30
CA GLN A 450 23.18 19.58 -17.76
C GLN A 450 22.22 18.51 -18.30
N LEU A 451 22.23 17.30 -17.72
CA LEU A 451 21.33 16.23 -18.11
C LEU A 451 19.84 16.62 -17.95
N VAL A 452 19.49 17.31 -16.86
CA VAL A 452 18.13 17.83 -16.64
C VAL A 452 17.76 18.83 -17.74
N ASN A 453 18.65 19.76 -18.06
CA ASN A 453 18.40 20.74 -19.12
C ASN A 453 18.24 20.06 -20.50
N GLU A 454 19.06 19.08 -20.82
CA GLU A 454 18.93 18.30 -22.07
C GLU A 454 17.59 17.59 -22.14
N LEU A 455 17.19 16.93 -21.05
CA LEU A 455 15.90 16.21 -20.95
C LEU A 455 14.71 17.17 -21.10
N GLU A 456 14.73 18.32 -20.41
CA GLU A 456 13.66 19.31 -20.51
C GLU A 456 13.52 19.89 -21.93
N ASN A 457 14.65 20.05 -22.64
CA ASN A 457 14.70 20.60 -24.01
C ASN A 457 14.31 19.58 -25.10
N ILE A 458 14.16 18.29 -24.83
CA ILE A 458 13.62 17.33 -25.82
C ILE A 458 12.21 17.76 -26.21
N PRO A 459 11.90 18.02 -27.51
CA PRO A 459 10.57 18.43 -27.94
C PRO A 459 9.50 17.39 -27.59
N MET A 460 8.30 17.84 -27.23
CA MET A 460 7.18 16.97 -26.86
C MET A 460 6.83 15.95 -27.95
N ASN A 461 6.82 16.37 -29.21
CA ASN A 461 6.54 15.48 -30.34
C ASN A 461 7.60 14.37 -30.45
N GLN A 462 8.87 14.70 -30.28
CA GLN A 462 9.96 13.72 -30.29
C GLN A 462 9.86 12.78 -29.08
N TRP A 463 9.65 13.32 -27.87
CA TRP A 463 9.47 12.49 -26.67
C TRP A 463 8.32 11.47 -26.84
N ASN A 464 7.17 11.93 -27.35
CA ASN A 464 5.99 11.07 -27.51
C ASN A 464 6.17 9.97 -28.57
N SER A 465 6.93 10.24 -29.64
CA SER A 465 7.15 9.29 -30.73
C SER A 465 8.32 8.31 -30.48
N GLU A 466 9.35 8.73 -29.75
CA GLU A 466 10.63 8.01 -29.59
C GLU A 466 10.94 7.68 -28.10
N ARG A 467 9.92 7.71 -27.22
CA ARG A 467 10.09 7.63 -25.77
C ARG A 467 10.96 6.46 -25.31
N GLU A 468 10.70 5.25 -25.82
CA GLU A 468 11.41 4.03 -25.40
C GLU A 468 12.89 4.10 -25.76
N GLU A 469 13.22 4.53 -26.98
CA GLU A 469 14.59 4.69 -27.45
C GLU A 469 15.32 5.81 -26.70
N LEU A 470 14.65 6.97 -26.52
CA LEU A 470 15.18 8.07 -25.74
C LEU A 470 15.48 7.67 -24.30
N CYS A 471 14.55 7.01 -23.62
CA CYS A 471 14.75 6.52 -22.25
C CYS A 471 15.94 5.56 -22.17
N LYS A 472 16.09 4.64 -23.12
CA LYS A 472 17.22 3.72 -23.16
C LYS A 472 18.55 4.47 -23.31
N ASN A 473 18.63 5.39 -24.28
CA ASN A 473 19.84 6.17 -24.54
C ASN A 473 20.22 7.05 -23.33
N LEU A 474 19.24 7.73 -22.71
CA LEU A 474 19.45 8.56 -21.54
C LEU A 474 19.86 7.74 -20.30
N LEU A 475 19.32 6.53 -20.12
CA LEU A 475 19.76 5.62 -19.05
C LEU A 475 21.21 5.14 -19.26
N ASP A 476 21.64 4.94 -20.50
CA ASP A 476 23.03 4.57 -20.78
C ASP A 476 23.99 5.74 -20.50
N VAL A 477 23.58 6.99 -20.78
CA VAL A 477 24.32 8.20 -20.37
C VAL A 477 24.40 8.27 -18.84
N ASP A 478 23.27 8.09 -18.13
CA ASP A 478 23.23 8.09 -16.65
C ASP A 478 24.18 7.04 -16.05
N LYS A 479 24.24 5.84 -16.62
CA LYS A 479 25.16 4.78 -16.17
C LYS A 479 26.62 5.24 -16.26
N ILE A 480 27.01 5.88 -17.35
CA ILE A 480 28.38 6.40 -17.55
C ILE A 480 28.68 7.46 -16.50
N VAL A 481 27.80 8.43 -16.32
CA VAL A 481 27.94 9.52 -15.34
C VAL A 481 27.98 8.93 -13.90
N SER A 482 27.09 8.03 -13.57
CA SER A 482 27.07 7.37 -12.27
C SER A 482 28.34 6.57 -12.00
N GLN A 483 28.88 5.80 -12.97
CA GLN A 483 30.15 5.07 -12.83
C GLN A 483 31.31 5.98 -12.56
N LYS A 484 31.40 7.13 -13.26
CA LYS A 484 32.40 8.17 -13.04
C LYS A 484 32.42 8.67 -11.60
N TYR A 485 31.24 8.89 -11.00
CA TYR A 485 31.11 9.38 -9.62
C TYR A 485 31.30 8.27 -8.58
N LYS A 486 30.87 7.04 -8.88
CA LYS A 486 31.19 5.87 -8.05
C LYS A 486 32.71 5.64 -7.93
N ALA A 487 33.45 5.74 -9.03
CA ALA A 487 34.92 5.61 -9.05
C ALA A 487 35.59 6.67 -8.16
N LYS A 488 35.01 7.87 -8.08
CA LYS A 488 35.50 8.98 -7.24
C LYS A 488 34.92 8.96 -5.82
N ARG A 489 34.10 7.96 -5.45
CA ARG A 489 33.38 7.84 -4.18
C ARG A 489 32.53 9.07 -3.84
N ILE A 490 31.92 9.69 -4.85
CA ILE A 490 31.05 10.85 -4.69
C ILE A 490 29.62 10.33 -4.47
N SER A 491 28.97 10.77 -3.39
CA SER A 491 27.59 10.40 -3.07
C SER A 491 26.62 10.97 -4.10
N HIS A 492 25.76 10.13 -4.63
CA HIS A 492 24.70 10.49 -5.57
C HIS A 492 23.59 9.44 -5.58
N TYR A 493 22.39 9.79 -6.06
CA TYR A 493 21.29 8.86 -6.21
C TYR A 493 21.41 8.07 -7.51
N ILE A 494 21.14 6.78 -7.41
CA ILE A 494 21.18 5.84 -8.53
C ILE A 494 19.86 5.07 -8.60
N VAL A 495 19.45 4.67 -9.78
CA VAL A 495 18.39 3.69 -9.98
C VAL A 495 19.04 2.30 -10.07
N PRO A 496 18.87 1.46 -9.06
CA PRO A 496 19.59 0.19 -9.00
C PRO A 496 18.98 -0.89 -9.92
N TYR A 497 17.75 -0.68 -10.39
CA TYR A 497 16.97 -1.69 -11.08
C TYR A 497 16.28 -1.12 -12.31
N GLY A 498 16.47 -1.75 -13.44
CA GLY A 498 15.84 -1.34 -14.70
C GLY A 498 14.32 -1.50 -14.73
N ASP A 499 13.77 -2.30 -13.84
CA ASP A 499 12.35 -2.60 -13.68
C ASP A 499 11.62 -1.71 -12.65
N ARG A 500 12.34 -0.89 -11.88
CA ARG A 500 11.78 -0.04 -10.83
C ARG A 500 12.23 1.42 -10.95
N PRO A 501 11.83 2.15 -12.00
CA PRO A 501 12.23 3.53 -12.22
C PRO A 501 11.57 4.52 -11.25
N ASP A 502 10.72 4.05 -10.36
CA ASP A 502 10.05 4.83 -9.30
C ASP A 502 10.89 4.93 -8.01
N ILE A 503 12.05 4.24 -7.93
CA ILE A 503 12.91 4.21 -6.75
C ILE A 503 14.33 4.65 -7.12
N ALA A 504 14.89 5.56 -6.32
CA ALA A 504 16.31 5.89 -6.36
C ALA A 504 16.96 5.67 -4.99
N LEU A 505 18.19 5.17 -4.99
CA LEU A 505 18.97 4.86 -3.80
C LEU A 505 20.21 5.74 -3.71
N LEU A 506 20.50 6.21 -2.51
CA LEU A 506 21.71 6.97 -2.24
C LEU A 506 22.93 6.03 -2.23
N TYR A 507 23.81 6.19 -3.23
CA TYR A 507 25.16 5.65 -3.18
C TYR A 507 26.01 6.54 -2.28
N ASN A 508 26.59 5.98 -1.24
CA ASN A 508 27.42 6.71 -0.30
C ASN A 508 28.68 5.90 0.05
N ASN A 509 29.86 6.41 -0.29
CA ASN A 509 31.18 5.82 0.02
C ASN A 509 31.35 4.34 -0.36
N GLY A 510 30.72 3.87 -1.42
CA GLY A 510 30.77 2.49 -1.86
C GLY A 510 29.59 1.62 -1.41
N GLU A 511 28.71 2.17 -0.58
CA GLU A 511 27.54 1.44 -0.06
C GLU A 511 26.25 1.98 -0.67
N VAL A 512 25.31 1.06 -0.89
CA VAL A 512 23.92 1.32 -1.26
C VAL A 512 23.05 0.50 -0.32
N ILE A 513 21.85 0.97 0.00
CA ILE A 513 20.89 0.13 0.74
C ILE A 513 20.70 -1.17 -0.03
N LYS A 514 20.67 -2.27 0.68
CA LYS A 514 20.44 -3.58 0.07
C LYS A 514 19.03 -3.65 -0.53
N LYS A 515 18.91 -4.29 -1.67
CA LYS A 515 17.65 -4.49 -2.40
C LYS A 515 16.56 -5.14 -1.54
N GLU A 516 16.98 -6.05 -0.63
CA GLU A 516 16.10 -6.77 0.28
C GLU A 516 15.21 -5.89 1.14
N MET A 517 15.62 -4.64 1.37
CA MET A 517 14.89 -3.67 2.19
C MET A 517 13.82 -2.89 1.42
N LEU A 518 13.77 -3.05 0.11
CA LEU A 518 12.95 -2.23 -0.80
C LEU A 518 11.85 -3.05 -1.48
N ASP A 519 11.98 -4.37 -1.52
CA ASP A 519 11.09 -5.27 -2.28
C ASP A 519 9.72 -5.50 -1.62
N GLU A 520 9.19 -4.49 -0.90
CA GLU A 520 8.03 -4.69 -0.04
C GLU A 520 6.72 -4.02 -0.48
N HIS A 521 6.68 -3.39 -1.64
CA HIS A 521 5.42 -2.85 -2.17
C HIS A 521 5.35 -2.98 -3.68
#